data_f39281f6890ff4e82d3421da0222d8a8
#
_entry.id   f39281f6890ff4e82d3421da0222d8a8
#
_cell.length_a   1.000
_cell.length_b   1.000
_cell.length_c   1.000
_cell.angle_alpha   90.00
_cell.angle_beta   90.00
_cell.angle_gamma   90.00
#
_symmetry.space_group_name_H-M   'P 1'
#
loop_
_entity.id
_entity.type
_entity.pdbx_description
1 polymer ?
#
loop_
_entity_poly.entity_id
_entity_poly.type
_entity_poly.pdbx_seq_one_letter_code
_entity_poly.pdbx_strand_id
1 'polypeptide(L)'
;MLFKHNSTPTRNISRTWLTALLLAGCLCCNLAAEAKTADRQASFSAGTNEPTQVTIRPYADGQEPFEGWGISLCWWANMCGSWSEERIDSLVDWLVSPQGLNFRIFRYNIGGGDDPMNRNCTPHHMGKGKGLRAEMEGFKDHAEDDWHWERDAAQRKIMLKIKERRPDAIFEAFSNSAPYYMTVSGCCGGHRDALKDNLRPECYAEFAHYLVDVCLHYRDKYGIEFKTLDPFNEPNTDYWYAGGSQEGCHFDFATQIAFLRVLHPILKASGLKTVISASDETSVMTSVEGFKAYDQAGILPLVGQWNTHTYQANDEARARLYALCREQGMHLWMSEVGASGKGLDGNLALAERLIQDMRLMRPAAWIDWQYVEDNNDQWCLVQGDFYGGTQEFHRVKNYYVRQQFSRFMREGYRFVETSEEHTLAAVSPGNDTLVVVSVNRAAHDRQMQADMSGISRKGTKQKKARAYRTSGTENLAELPKGTIKTDKEKRLLFTVPSGSVLTLVIPLRK
;
A
#
# COMPACT_ATOMS: atom_id res chain seq x y z
N MET A 1 -54.36 -11.36 -55.62
CA MET A 1 -55.39 -12.18 -54.95
C MET A 1 -55.07 -12.12 -53.48
N LEU A 2 -55.63 -11.20 -52.72
CA LEU A 2 -56.91 -11.18 -52.01
C LEU A 2 -57.18 -12.47 -51.20
N PHE A 3 -57.09 -12.36 -49.88
CA PHE A 3 -58.12 -12.51 -48.84
C PHE A 3 -57.46 -12.65 -47.47
N LYS A 4 -57.64 -11.71 -46.62
CA LYS A 4 -58.62 -11.42 -45.53
C LYS A 4 -58.32 -12.08 -44.22
N HIS A 5 -58.03 -11.22 -43.25
CA HIS A 5 -58.51 -11.10 -41.87
C HIS A 5 -59.05 -12.32 -41.11
N ASN A 6 -58.52 -12.54 -39.92
CA ASN A 6 -59.39 -12.54 -38.74
C ASN A 6 -58.61 -12.14 -37.46
N SER A 7 -59.23 -11.24 -36.73
CA SER A 7 -58.84 -10.58 -35.50
C SER A 7 -59.35 -11.34 -34.26
N THR A 8 -58.68 -11.07 -33.16
CA THR A 8 -59.15 -10.94 -31.73
C THR A 8 -58.78 -12.02 -30.78
N PRO A 9 -58.65 -11.78 -29.45
CA PRO A 9 -58.45 -10.49 -28.74
C PRO A 9 -57.32 -10.50 -27.71
N THR A 10 -56.85 -9.32 -27.42
CA THR A 10 -55.96 -8.94 -26.32
C THR A 10 -56.55 -9.30 -24.94
N ARG A 11 -55.77 -9.97 -24.09
CA ARG A 11 -55.96 -9.91 -22.63
C ARG A 11 -54.84 -9.12 -22.02
N ASN A 12 -55.19 -7.93 -21.54
CA ASN A 12 -54.39 -7.15 -20.58
C ASN A 12 -54.18 -7.99 -19.31
N ILE A 13 -52.92 -8.31 -19.00
CA ILE A 13 -52.52 -8.73 -17.67
C ILE A 13 -51.64 -7.58 -17.12
N SER A 14 -52.11 -7.02 -16.06
CA SER A 14 -51.66 -5.82 -15.41
C SER A 14 -50.19 -5.83 -15.02
N ARG A 15 -49.54 -4.71 -15.28
CA ARG A 15 -48.15 -4.34 -14.90
C ARG A 15 -47.99 -4.09 -13.40
N THR A 16 -48.52 -4.89 -12.51
CA THR A 16 -48.49 -4.60 -11.07
C THR A 16 -47.74 -5.61 -10.21
N TRP A 17 -47.10 -6.62 -10.82
CA TRP A 17 -46.36 -7.64 -10.05
C TRP A 17 -44.83 -7.69 -10.30
N LEU A 18 -44.29 -6.83 -11.14
CA LEU A 18 -42.82 -6.80 -11.38
C LEU A 18 -42.09 -5.75 -10.58
N THR A 19 -42.77 -4.88 -9.82
CA THR A 19 -42.13 -3.84 -8.98
C THR A 19 -41.96 -4.26 -7.50
N ALA A 20 -42.53 -5.37 -7.10
CA ALA A 20 -42.45 -5.86 -5.72
C ALA A 20 -41.24 -6.78 -5.43
N LEU A 21 -40.59 -7.34 -6.46
CA LEU A 21 -39.45 -8.25 -6.29
C LEU A 21 -38.08 -7.56 -6.40
N LEU A 22 -38.03 -6.32 -6.91
CA LEU A 22 -36.80 -5.53 -6.96
C LEU A 22 -36.57 -4.62 -5.71
N LEU A 23 -37.55 -4.48 -4.86
CA LEU A 23 -37.46 -3.74 -3.58
C LEU A 23 -37.15 -4.63 -2.37
N ALA A 24 -37.31 -5.94 -2.47
CA ALA A 24 -36.97 -6.86 -1.39
C ALA A 24 -35.48 -7.24 -1.35
N GLY A 25 -34.77 -7.15 -2.48
CA GLY A 25 -33.33 -7.45 -2.59
C GLY A 25 -32.44 -6.31 -2.04
N CYS A 26 -32.89 -5.06 -2.05
CA CYS A 26 -32.13 -3.92 -1.54
C CYS A 26 -32.31 -3.64 -0.04
N LEU A 27 -33.37 -4.16 0.59
CA LEU A 27 -33.58 -3.97 2.03
C LEU A 27 -32.80 -4.95 2.91
N CYS A 28 -32.48 -6.13 2.40
CA CYS A 28 -31.70 -7.13 3.17
C CYS A 28 -30.19 -6.79 3.22
N CYS A 29 -29.64 -6.09 2.24
CA CYS A 29 -28.23 -5.68 2.27
C CYS A 29 -27.98 -4.44 3.14
N ASN A 30 -28.98 -3.58 3.34
CA ASN A 30 -28.83 -2.42 4.22
C ASN A 30 -29.06 -2.72 5.70
N LEU A 31 -29.84 -3.76 6.04
CA LEU A 31 -30.07 -4.16 7.43
C LEU A 31 -28.93 -4.98 8.03
N ALA A 32 -28.08 -5.61 7.20
CA ALA A 32 -26.89 -6.32 7.67
C ALA A 32 -25.68 -5.38 7.88
N ALA A 33 -25.65 -4.20 7.24
CA ALA A 33 -24.64 -3.18 7.45
C ALA A 33 -24.93 -2.29 8.67
N GLU A 34 -26.21 -2.05 9.00
CA GLU A 34 -26.58 -1.25 10.16
C GLU A 34 -26.56 -2.02 11.49
N ALA A 35 -26.67 -3.34 11.47
CA ALA A 35 -26.60 -4.15 12.69
C ALA A 35 -25.19 -4.39 13.23
N LYS A 36 -24.13 -4.05 12.48
CA LYS A 36 -22.73 -4.13 12.94
C LYS A 36 -22.11 -2.79 13.34
N THR A 37 -22.82 -1.68 13.16
CA THR A 37 -22.38 -0.35 13.59
C THR A 37 -23.03 0.12 14.90
N ALA A 38 -23.97 -0.62 15.47
CA ALA A 38 -24.71 -0.18 16.65
C ALA A 38 -24.09 -0.58 17.99
N ASP A 39 -22.96 -1.28 18.04
CA ASP A 39 -22.39 -1.77 19.32
C ASP A 39 -20.99 -1.21 19.65
N ARG A 40 -20.65 -0.04 19.09
CA ARG A 40 -19.55 0.81 19.57
C ARG A 40 -20.03 2.25 19.77
N GLN A 41 -21.13 2.46 20.44
CA GLN A 41 -21.30 3.69 21.19
C GLN A 41 -20.38 3.60 22.41
N ALA A 42 -19.13 4.03 22.21
CA ALA A 42 -18.22 4.30 23.30
C ALA A 42 -18.94 5.23 24.27
N SER A 43 -19.08 4.82 25.49
CA SER A 43 -19.49 5.63 26.63
C SER A 43 -18.72 6.96 26.57
N PHE A 44 -19.41 8.06 26.32
CA PHE A 44 -18.88 9.39 26.54
C PHE A 44 -18.65 9.54 28.05
N SER A 45 -17.45 9.15 28.50
CA SER A 45 -16.99 9.59 29.81
C SER A 45 -16.65 11.08 29.66
N ALA A 46 -17.33 11.90 30.43
CA ALA A 46 -16.98 13.30 30.66
C ALA A 46 -15.47 13.35 30.95
N GLY A 47 -14.72 14.16 30.17
CA GLY A 47 -13.26 14.15 30.17
C GLY A 47 -12.73 14.31 31.60
N THR A 48 -12.00 13.30 32.04
CA THR A 48 -11.13 13.42 33.20
C THR A 48 -10.01 14.37 32.79
N ASN A 49 -9.76 15.42 33.57
CA ASN A 49 -8.67 16.39 33.40
C ASN A 49 -7.27 15.75 33.56
N GLU A 50 -7.19 14.42 33.68
CA GLU A 50 -5.92 13.72 33.85
C GLU A 50 -5.29 13.34 32.51
N PRO A 51 -3.98 13.55 32.37
CA PRO A 51 -3.25 13.19 31.14
C PRO A 51 -3.28 11.68 30.89
N THR A 52 -3.42 11.29 29.62
CA THR A 52 -3.23 9.90 29.18
C THR A 52 -1.80 9.47 29.48
N GLN A 53 -1.64 8.41 30.25
CA GLN A 53 -0.34 7.85 30.59
C GLN A 53 0.18 6.99 29.45
N VAL A 54 1.39 7.27 28.98
CA VAL A 54 2.06 6.52 27.92
C VAL A 54 3.39 5.98 28.43
N THR A 55 3.61 4.68 28.31
CA THR A 55 4.92 4.08 28.54
C THR A 55 5.59 3.79 27.21
N ILE A 56 6.86 4.21 27.07
CA ILE A 56 7.70 3.96 25.88
C ILE A 56 8.90 3.13 26.29
N ARG A 57 9.06 1.93 25.70
CA ARG A 57 10.13 1.00 26.04
C ARG A 57 10.54 0.16 24.82
N PRO A 58 11.75 -0.41 24.79
CA PRO A 58 12.11 -1.37 23.75
C PRO A 58 11.16 -2.58 23.76
N TYR A 59 10.89 -3.16 22.61
CA TYR A 59 10.21 -4.46 22.55
C TYR A 59 11.06 -5.53 23.25
N ALA A 60 10.43 -6.36 24.05
CA ALA A 60 11.11 -7.40 24.83
C ALA A 60 11.83 -8.44 23.95
N ASP A 61 11.26 -8.73 22.79
CA ASP A 61 11.77 -9.66 21.78
C ASP A 61 12.67 -8.97 20.71
N GLY A 62 12.97 -7.67 20.90
CA GLY A 62 13.75 -6.88 19.97
C GLY A 62 12.93 -6.36 18.77
N GLN A 63 13.57 -5.58 17.92
CA GLN A 63 13.01 -5.04 16.67
C GLN A 63 14.13 -4.92 15.64
N GLU A 64 13.86 -5.39 14.43
CA GLU A 64 14.75 -5.18 13.30
C GLU A 64 14.86 -3.68 12.96
N PRO A 65 15.99 -3.23 12.40
CA PRO A 65 16.10 -1.89 11.84
C PRO A 65 15.08 -1.70 10.72
N PHE A 66 14.39 -0.57 10.75
CA PHE A 66 13.43 -0.20 9.70
C PHE A 66 14.15 0.04 8.36
N GLU A 67 13.69 -0.58 7.30
CA GLU A 67 14.27 -0.42 5.96
C GLU A 67 13.84 0.88 5.29
N GLY A 68 12.62 1.32 5.54
CA GLY A 68 12.14 2.59 5.01
C GLY A 68 10.66 2.63 4.70
N TRP A 69 10.23 3.81 4.36
CA TRP A 69 8.93 4.11 3.77
C TRP A 69 9.01 3.97 2.26
N GLY A 70 7.92 3.58 1.65
CA GLY A 70 7.87 3.38 0.21
C GLY A 70 6.56 3.78 -0.43
N ILE A 71 6.52 3.61 -1.77
CA ILE A 71 5.35 3.84 -2.60
C ILE A 71 5.40 2.93 -3.82
N SER A 72 4.22 2.52 -4.33
CA SER A 72 4.14 1.92 -5.65
C SER A 72 4.38 2.96 -6.75
N LEU A 73 5.01 2.56 -7.84
CA LEU A 73 5.13 3.36 -9.06
C LEU A 73 3.86 3.31 -9.93
N CYS A 74 3.04 2.27 -9.75
CA CYS A 74 1.72 2.24 -10.37
C CYS A 74 0.83 3.34 -9.80
N TRP A 75 0.13 4.05 -10.54
CA TRP A 75 0.13 4.17 -12.01
C TRP A 75 0.63 5.55 -12.40
N TRP A 76 0.93 6.35 -11.37
CA TRP A 76 1.38 7.73 -11.53
C TRP A 76 2.65 7.84 -12.37
N ALA A 77 3.58 6.90 -12.20
CA ALA A 77 4.83 6.94 -12.94
C ALA A 77 4.61 6.73 -14.44
N ASN A 78 3.66 5.86 -14.81
CA ASN A 78 3.24 5.69 -16.20
C ASN A 78 2.69 6.98 -16.78
N MET A 79 1.84 7.70 -16.04
CA MET A 79 1.25 8.95 -16.50
C MET A 79 2.25 10.11 -16.48
N CYS A 80 2.90 10.35 -15.34
CA CYS A 80 3.78 11.49 -15.14
C CYS A 80 5.14 11.36 -15.85
N GLY A 81 5.57 10.14 -16.21
CA GLY A 81 6.85 9.94 -16.89
C GLY A 81 6.91 10.57 -18.30
N SER A 82 5.76 10.88 -18.88
CA SER A 82 5.65 11.63 -20.13
C SER A 82 5.66 13.16 -19.95
N TRP A 83 5.64 13.66 -18.72
CA TRP A 83 5.64 15.09 -18.42
C TRP A 83 7.00 15.74 -18.72
N SER A 84 7.04 17.09 -18.63
CA SER A 84 8.30 17.81 -18.78
C SER A 84 9.31 17.40 -17.70
N GLU A 85 10.61 17.48 -18.04
CA GLU A 85 11.70 17.14 -17.10
C GLU A 85 11.60 17.90 -15.77
N GLU A 86 11.29 19.20 -15.84
CA GLU A 86 11.14 20.05 -14.64
C GLU A 86 10.00 19.57 -13.73
N ARG A 87 8.87 19.12 -14.30
CA ARG A 87 7.73 18.61 -13.55
C ARG A 87 8.06 17.27 -12.89
N ILE A 88 8.69 16.38 -13.65
CA ILE A 88 9.14 15.08 -13.13
C ILE A 88 10.17 15.29 -12.00
N ASP A 89 11.15 16.16 -12.21
CA ASP A 89 12.19 16.46 -11.22
C ASP A 89 11.58 16.97 -9.92
N SER A 90 10.61 17.86 -10.00
CA SER A 90 9.90 18.38 -8.82
C SER A 90 9.13 17.26 -8.08
N LEU A 91 8.44 16.37 -8.79
CA LEU A 91 7.73 15.23 -8.20
C LEU A 91 8.71 14.29 -7.49
N VAL A 92 9.82 13.96 -8.15
CA VAL A 92 10.82 13.06 -7.57
C VAL A 92 11.50 13.70 -6.35
N ASP A 93 11.80 15.01 -6.38
CA ASP A 93 12.38 15.72 -5.25
C ASP A 93 11.42 15.73 -4.04
N TRP A 94 10.13 15.94 -4.24
CA TRP A 94 9.15 15.88 -3.16
C TRP A 94 9.05 14.47 -2.56
N LEU A 95 9.28 13.45 -3.37
CA LEU A 95 9.16 12.05 -2.97
C LEU A 95 10.39 11.59 -2.16
N VAL A 96 11.60 11.84 -2.67
CA VAL A 96 12.82 11.21 -2.13
C VAL A 96 13.68 12.12 -1.25
N SER A 97 13.52 13.45 -1.34
CA SER A 97 14.39 14.36 -0.58
C SER A 97 14.16 14.26 0.93
N PRO A 98 15.20 14.50 1.75
CA PRO A 98 15.07 14.53 3.22
C PRO A 98 14.10 15.60 3.76
N GLN A 99 13.78 16.62 2.96
CA GLN A 99 12.80 17.67 3.27
C GLN A 99 11.42 17.32 2.75
N GLY A 100 11.32 16.41 1.79
CA GLY A 100 10.10 15.84 1.25
C GLY A 100 9.57 14.68 2.09
N LEU A 101 9.14 13.61 1.42
CA LEU A 101 8.66 12.39 2.06
C LEU A 101 9.80 11.49 2.53
N ASN A 102 11.02 11.65 1.98
CA ASN A 102 12.17 10.82 2.27
C ASN A 102 11.90 9.31 2.02
N PHE A 103 11.10 8.99 1.01
CA PHE A 103 10.82 7.60 0.66
C PHE A 103 12.06 6.94 0.04
N ARG A 104 12.19 5.64 0.30
CA ARG A 104 13.36 4.84 -0.10
C ARG A 104 12.99 3.60 -0.89
N ILE A 105 11.75 3.11 -0.78
CA ILE A 105 11.32 1.84 -1.35
C ILE A 105 10.29 2.11 -2.44
N PHE A 106 10.47 1.47 -3.60
CA PHE A 106 9.62 1.70 -4.78
C PHE A 106 9.25 0.38 -5.42
N ARG A 107 7.95 0.12 -5.56
CA ARG A 107 7.43 -1.06 -6.24
C ARG A 107 7.24 -0.76 -7.72
N TYR A 108 7.96 -1.48 -8.55
CA TYR A 108 7.91 -1.40 -10.01
C TYR A 108 6.98 -2.47 -10.56
N ASN A 109 5.94 -2.07 -11.32
CA ASN A 109 5.03 -3.01 -11.96
C ASN A 109 5.57 -3.52 -13.28
N ILE A 110 5.77 -4.82 -13.41
CA ILE A 110 6.00 -5.49 -14.68
C ILE A 110 4.64 -5.69 -15.33
N GLY A 111 4.33 -4.90 -16.35
CA GLY A 111 3.03 -4.90 -17.02
C GLY A 111 2.76 -6.18 -17.81
N GLY A 112 1.51 -6.58 -17.81
CA GLY A 112 1.01 -7.68 -18.64
C GLY A 112 0.65 -7.25 -20.08
N GLY A 113 0.60 -5.94 -20.31
CA GLY A 113 0.16 -5.38 -21.58
C GLY A 113 -1.31 -5.60 -21.86
N ASP A 114 -1.71 -5.36 -23.09
CA ASP A 114 -3.08 -5.54 -23.52
C ASP A 114 -3.14 -5.99 -24.97
N ASP A 115 -4.17 -6.74 -25.34
CA ASP A 115 -4.36 -7.21 -26.71
C ASP A 115 -4.53 -6.00 -27.66
N PRO A 116 -3.56 -5.69 -28.54
CA PRO A 116 -3.63 -4.51 -29.40
C PRO A 116 -4.80 -4.56 -30.37
N MET A 117 -5.38 -5.74 -30.59
CA MET A 117 -6.57 -5.93 -31.40
C MET A 117 -7.87 -5.86 -30.59
N ASN A 118 -7.76 -5.76 -29.26
CA ASN A 118 -8.92 -5.71 -28.35
C ASN A 118 -9.92 -6.86 -28.55
N ARG A 119 -9.40 -8.06 -28.80
CA ARG A 119 -10.22 -9.24 -29.18
C ARG A 119 -10.90 -9.88 -28.00
N ASN A 120 -10.28 -9.86 -26.82
CA ASN A 120 -10.67 -10.67 -25.67
C ASN A 120 -11.19 -9.84 -24.50
N CYS A 121 -10.81 -8.57 -24.38
CA CYS A 121 -11.28 -7.65 -23.36
C CYS A 121 -12.38 -6.75 -23.90
N THR A 122 -13.63 -6.95 -23.48
CA THR A 122 -14.74 -6.09 -23.89
C THR A 122 -15.67 -5.79 -22.70
N PRO A 123 -15.84 -4.53 -22.29
CA PRO A 123 -15.05 -3.40 -22.75
C PRO A 123 -13.59 -3.57 -22.34
N HIS A 124 -12.70 -3.10 -23.16
CA HIS A 124 -11.26 -3.12 -22.91
C HIS A 124 -10.96 -2.43 -21.58
N HIS A 125 -10.35 -3.10 -20.61
CA HIS A 125 -10.15 -2.55 -19.27
C HIS A 125 -9.18 -1.35 -19.27
N MET A 126 -8.28 -1.29 -20.21
CA MET A 126 -7.40 -0.17 -20.52
C MET A 126 -8.03 0.85 -21.48
N GLY A 127 -9.27 0.62 -21.86
CA GLY A 127 -9.97 1.40 -22.88
C GLY A 127 -10.15 2.86 -22.52
N LYS A 128 -10.18 3.66 -23.56
CA LYS A 128 -10.29 5.12 -23.53
C LYS A 128 -11.31 5.61 -22.49
N GLY A 129 -10.83 6.35 -21.52
CA GLY A 129 -11.64 6.98 -20.47
C GLY A 129 -11.95 6.12 -19.25
N LYS A 130 -11.42 4.89 -19.15
CA LYS A 130 -11.68 4.03 -17.98
C LYS A 130 -10.44 3.63 -17.16
N GLY A 131 -9.30 3.50 -17.76
CA GLY A 131 -8.15 2.97 -17.06
C GLY A 131 -6.83 3.35 -17.71
N LEU A 132 -6.80 4.43 -18.50
CA LEU A 132 -5.57 4.87 -19.17
C LEU A 132 -4.39 4.98 -18.20
N ARG A 133 -4.62 5.41 -16.96
CA ARG A 133 -3.58 5.49 -15.95
C ARG A 133 -3.03 4.12 -15.54
N ALA A 134 -3.85 3.09 -15.62
CA ALA A 134 -3.50 1.71 -15.31
C ALA A 134 -3.08 0.89 -16.54
N GLU A 135 -2.88 1.53 -17.70
CA GLU A 135 -2.42 0.91 -18.93
C GLU A 135 -0.91 0.67 -18.87
N MET A 136 -0.54 -0.45 -18.26
CA MET A 136 0.86 -0.84 -18.14
C MET A 136 1.28 -1.66 -19.34
N GLU A 137 2.32 -1.20 -20.04
CA GLU A 137 2.81 -1.87 -21.23
C GLU A 137 3.49 -3.19 -20.88
N GLY A 138 3.16 -4.25 -21.63
CA GLY A 138 3.91 -5.51 -21.62
C GLY A 138 5.04 -5.48 -22.65
N PHE A 139 6.09 -6.23 -22.40
CA PHE A 139 7.29 -6.25 -23.25
C PHE A 139 7.22 -7.22 -24.43
N LYS A 140 6.15 -8.00 -24.56
CA LYS A 140 5.89 -8.93 -25.68
C LYS A 140 4.40 -8.98 -25.96
N ASP A 141 4.03 -9.24 -27.21
CA ASP A 141 2.64 -9.44 -27.62
C ASP A 141 2.29 -10.91 -27.84
N HIS A 142 3.33 -11.77 -28.05
CA HIS A 142 3.21 -13.22 -28.14
C HIS A 142 4.49 -13.89 -27.63
N ALA A 143 4.42 -15.20 -27.38
CA ALA A 143 5.55 -15.99 -26.89
C ALA A 143 6.78 -15.90 -27.78
N GLU A 144 6.57 -15.99 -29.09
CA GLU A 144 7.63 -16.03 -30.12
C GLU A 144 8.17 -14.65 -30.53
N ASP A 145 7.58 -13.55 -30.01
CA ASP A 145 7.99 -12.20 -30.38
C ASP A 145 9.33 -11.83 -29.77
N ASP A 146 10.04 -10.92 -30.45
CA ASP A 146 11.17 -10.22 -29.86
C ASP A 146 10.72 -9.34 -28.68
N TRP A 147 11.64 -9.01 -27.79
CA TRP A 147 11.41 -8.12 -26.67
C TRP A 147 11.31 -6.66 -27.12
N HIS A 148 10.23 -6.00 -26.77
CA HIS A 148 10.00 -4.57 -26.98
C HIS A 148 10.50 -3.75 -25.78
N TRP A 149 11.82 -3.71 -25.59
CA TRP A 149 12.45 -3.03 -24.45
C TRP A 149 12.28 -1.50 -24.44
N GLU A 150 11.82 -0.90 -25.54
CA GLU A 150 11.43 0.50 -25.63
C GLU A 150 10.16 0.81 -24.87
N ARG A 151 9.27 -0.16 -24.66
CA ARG A 151 8.02 -0.01 -23.92
C ARG A 151 8.27 0.28 -22.45
N ASP A 152 7.24 0.72 -21.74
CA ASP A 152 7.26 1.14 -20.34
C ASP A 152 8.29 2.25 -20.04
N ALA A 153 8.52 3.11 -21.06
CA ALA A 153 9.52 4.17 -20.98
C ALA A 153 9.18 5.21 -19.89
N ALA A 154 7.91 5.47 -19.66
CA ALA A 154 7.44 6.47 -18.70
C ALA A 154 7.76 6.04 -17.26
N GLN A 155 7.34 4.85 -16.83
CA GLN A 155 7.62 4.33 -15.49
C GLN A 155 9.13 4.16 -15.28
N ARG A 156 9.83 3.60 -16.25
CA ARG A 156 11.28 3.44 -16.23
C ARG A 156 12.02 4.77 -16.06
N LYS A 157 11.58 5.84 -16.73
CA LYS A 157 12.18 7.19 -16.61
C LYS A 157 12.09 7.71 -15.18
N ILE A 158 10.92 7.60 -14.55
CA ILE A 158 10.72 7.97 -13.14
C ILE A 158 11.65 7.17 -12.23
N MET A 159 11.73 5.85 -12.43
CA MET A 159 12.57 4.97 -11.63
C MET A 159 14.06 5.35 -11.72
N LEU A 160 14.54 5.68 -12.91
CA LEU A 160 15.92 6.14 -13.13
C LEU A 160 16.20 7.47 -12.45
N LYS A 161 15.26 8.41 -12.49
CA LYS A 161 15.40 9.69 -11.77
C LYS A 161 15.37 9.52 -10.25
N ILE A 162 14.58 8.58 -9.74
CA ILE A 162 14.61 8.20 -8.33
C ILE A 162 16.00 7.66 -7.96
N LYS A 163 16.51 6.70 -8.72
CA LYS A 163 17.84 6.12 -8.49
C LYS A 163 18.96 7.17 -8.52
N GLU A 164 18.91 8.11 -9.46
CA GLU A 164 19.88 9.21 -9.54
C GLU A 164 19.90 10.07 -8.27
N ARG A 165 18.73 10.44 -7.74
CA ARG A 165 18.60 11.29 -6.55
C ARG A 165 18.74 10.56 -5.24
N ARG A 166 18.42 9.27 -5.25
CA ARG A 166 18.52 8.39 -4.10
C ARG A 166 19.21 7.08 -4.48
N PRO A 167 20.55 7.06 -4.54
CA PRO A 167 21.32 5.89 -4.97
C PRO A 167 21.12 4.64 -4.10
N ASP A 168 20.70 4.81 -2.85
CA ASP A 168 20.37 3.75 -1.90
C ASP A 168 18.89 3.33 -1.95
N ALA A 169 18.13 3.77 -2.96
CA ALA A 169 16.76 3.34 -3.19
C ALA A 169 16.68 1.81 -3.35
N ILE A 170 15.67 1.24 -2.77
CA ILE A 170 15.33 -0.18 -2.88
C ILE A 170 14.18 -0.30 -3.87
N PHE A 171 14.34 -1.17 -4.87
CA PHE A 171 13.29 -1.48 -5.83
C PHE A 171 12.81 -2.91 -5.63
N GLU A 172 11.49 -3.09 -5.59
CA GLU A 172 10.80 -4.37 -5.71
C GLU A 172 10.16 -4.42 -7.09
N ALA A 173 10.33 -5.53 -7.81
CA ALA A 173 9.53 -5.81 -8.99
C ALA A 173 8.29 -6.60 -8.57
N PHE A 174 7.12 -6.25 -9.11
CA PHE A 174 5.90 -7.04 -8.90
C PHE A 174 5.07 -7.09 -10.18
N SER A 175 4.11 -8.00 -10.24
CA SER A 175 3.22 -8.12 -11.39
C SER A 175 1.76 -8.21 -10.95
N ASN A 176 0.91 -7.33 -11.51
CA ASN A 176 -0.53 -7.42 -11.30
C ASN A 176 -1.16 -8.56 -12.11
N SER A 177 -0.62 -8.86 -13.28
CA SER A 177 -1.11 -9.91 -14.17
C SER A 177 0.00 -10.44 -15.08
N ALA A 178 -0.09 -11.72 -15.41
CA ALA A 178 0.68 -12.26 -16.52
C ALA A 178 0.30 -11.55 -17.84
N PRO A 179 1.19 -11.54 -18.85
CA PRO A 179 0.88 -11.06 -20.20
C PRO A 179 -0.42 -11.66 -20.74
N TYR A 180 -1.24 -10.82 -21.38
CA TYR A 180 -2.58 -11.19 -21.83
C TYR A 180 -2.62 -12.48 -22.65
N TYR A 181 -1.60 -12.75 -23.47
CA TYR A 181 -1.51 -13.94 -24.31
C TYR A 181 -1.21 -15.23 -23.51
N MET A 182 -0.82 -15.13 -22.23
CA MET A 182 -0.64 -16.26 -21.33
C MET A 182 -1.89 -16.53 -20.48
N THR A 183 -2.91 -15.68 -20.58
CA THR A 183 -4.11 -15.77 -19.72
C THR A 183 -5.24 -16.59 -20.34
N VAL A 184 -6.08 -17.16 -19.51
CA VAL A 184 -7.28 -17.92 -19.93
C VAL A 184 -8.28 -17.04 -20.63
N SER A 185 -8.47 -15.82 -20.14
CA SER A 185 -9.41 -14.85 -20.71
C SER A 185 -8.87 -14.13 -21.94
N GLY A 186 -7.55 -14.12 -22.14
CA GLY A 186 -6.87 -13.26 -23.11
C GLY A 186 -6.83 -11.79 -22.69
N CYS A 187 -6.97 -11.50 -21.38
CA CYS A 187 -7.07 -10.16 -20.83
C CYS A 187 -6.31 -10.04 -19.51
N CYS A 188 -5.57 -8.96 -19.31
CA CYS A 188 -4.84 -8.69 -18.07
C CYS A 188 -5.73 -8.22 -16.91
N GLY A 189 -7.01 -7.95 -17.11
CA GLY A 189 -7.93 -7.55 -16.04
C GLY A 189 -8.36 -8.69 -15.14
N GLY A 190 -8.14 -9.94 -15.55
CA GLY A 190 -8.53 -11.15 -14.81
C GLY A 190 -9.32 -12.14 -15.66
N HIS A 191 -9.77 -13.20 -15.03
CA HIS A 191 -10.64 -14.20 -15.66
C HIS A 191 -12.08 -13.64 -15.85
N ARG A 192 -12.88 -14.26 -16.72
CA ARG A 192 -14.31 -13.89 -16.90
C ARG A 192 -15.17 -14.18 -15.66
N ASP A 193 -14.75 -15.11 -14.83
CA ASP A 193 -15.26 -15.42 -13.50
C ASP A 193 -14.16 -15.04 -12.49
N ALA A 194 -14.36 -14.00 -11.70
CA ALA A 194 -13.35 -13.43 -10.80
C ALA A 194 -12.83 -14.39 -9.71
N LEU A 195 -13.51 -15.54 -9.51
CA LEU A 195 -13.10 -16.59 -8.56
C LEU A 195 -12.21 -17.66 -9.22
N LYS A 196 -11.76 -17.45 -10.46
CA LYS A 196 -10.93 -18.39 -11.19
C LYS A 196 -9.61 -17.81 -11.59
N ASP A 197 -8.58 -18.64 -11.52
CA ASP A 197 -7.24 -18.33 -11.96
C ASP A 197 -7.20 -17.97 -13.43
N ASN A 198 -6.48 -16.93 -13.77
CA ASN A 198 -6.40 -16.44 -15.14
C ASN A 198 -5.11 -16.85 -15.86
N LEU A 199 -4.03 -17.18 -15.15
CA LEU A 199 -2.81 -17.71 -15.79
C LEU A 199 -3.04 -19.15 -16.22
N ARG A 200 -2.77 -19.45 -17.52
CA ARG A 200 -2.85 -20.83 -18.01
C ARG A 200 -1.74 -21.68 -17.43
N PRO A 201 -2.01 -22.90 -16.91
CA PRO A 201 -1.00 -23.76 -16.29
C PRO A 201 0.18 -24.11 -17.20
N GLU A 202 -0.04 -24.27 -18.50
CA GLU A 202 1.00 -24.53 -19.49
C GLU A 202 1.96 -23.33 -19.69
N CYS A 203 1.56 -22.14 -19.27
CA CYS A 203 2.37 -20.91 -19.36
C CYS A 203 3.17 -20.59 -18.08
N TYR A 204 3.13 -21.42 -17.03
CA TYR A 204 3.86 -21.11 -15.78
C TYR A 204 5.36 -20.88 -16.01
N ALA A 205 6.02 -21.73 -16.77
CA ALA A 205 7.44 -21.57 -17.06
C ALA A 205 7.71 -20.32 -17.91
N GLU A 206 6.86 -20.06 -18.89
CA GLU A 206 6.97 -18.89 -19.77
C GLU A 206 6.79 -17.58 -18.97
N PHE A 207 5.79 -17.51 -18.09
CA PHE A 207 5.59 -16.35 -17.24
C PHE A 207 6.73 -16.16 -16.24
N ALA A 208 7.25 -17.24 -15.66
CA ALA A 208 8.42 -17.17 -14.79
C ALA A 208 9.66 -16.62 -15.52
N HIS A 209 9.92 -17.07 -16.76
CA HIS A 209 11.00 -16.52 -17.60
C HIS A 209 10.74 -15.04 -17.95
N TYR A 210 9.51 -14.67 -18.31
CA TYR A 210 9.15 -13.28 -18.61
C TYR A 210 9.52 -12.35 -17.44
N LEU A 211 9.13 -12.70 -16.22
CA LEU A 211 9.43 -11.92 -15.02
C LEU A 211 10.95 -11.82 -14.75
N VAL A 212 11.64 -12.94 -14.84
CA VAL A 212 13.09 -13.02 -14.58
C VAL A 212 13.88 -12.26 -15.64
N ASP A 213 13.51 -12.37 -16.92
CA ASP A 213 14.19 -11.71 -18.03
C ASP A 213 14.02 -10.18 -17.96
N VAL A 214 12.86 -9.68 -17.53
CA VAL A 214 12.68 -8.26 -17.23
C VAL A 214 13.62 -7.83 -16.10
N CYS A 215 13.72 -8.58 -15.02
CA CYS A 215 14.66 -8.26 -13.94
C CYS A 215 16.12 -8.28 -14.40
N LEU A 216 16.50 -9.23 -15.23
CA LEU A 216 17.83 -9.31 -15.85
C LEU A 216 18.11 -8.08 -16.72
N HIS A 217 17.15 -7.70 -17.58
CA HIS A 217 17.29 -6.52 -18.42
C HIS A 217 17.52 -5.25 -17.62
N TYR A 218 16.75 -5.05 -16.52
CA TYR A 218 16.91 -3.87 -15.67
C TYR A 218 18.24 -3.84 -14.92
N ARG A 219 18.74 -4.99 -14.48
CA ARG A 219 20.08 -5.11 -13.90
C ARG A 219 21.17 -4.76 -14.93
N ASP A 220 21.11 -5.39 -16.09
CA ASP A 220 22.20 -5.34 -17.07
C ASP A 220 22.22 -4.00 -17.83
N LYS A 221 21.06 -3.45 -18.15
CA LYS A 221 20.96 -2.22 -18.93
C LYS A 221 20.99 -0.96 -18.06
N TYR A 222 20.35 -0.99 -16.88
CA TYR A 222 20.16 0.20 -16.05
C TYR A 222 20.85 0.10 -14.69
N GLY A 223 21.51 -1.01 -14.38
CA GLY A 223 22.15 -1.26 -13.09
C GLY A 223 21.16 -1.26 -11.93
N ILE A 224 19.91 -1.64 -12.17
CA ILE A 224 18.87 -1.79 -11.16
C ILE A 224 18.67 -3.26 -10.89
N GLU A 225 19.19 -3.76 -9.78
CA GLU A 225 18.89 -5.09 -9.28
C GLU A 225 17.77 -5.00 -8.28
N PHE A 226 16.62 -5.59 -8.58
CA PHE A 226 15.47 -5.60 -7.68
C PHE A 226 15.81 -6.42 -6.43
N LYS A 227 15.42 -5.90 -5.25
CA LYS A 227 15.57 -6.65 -3.99
C LYS A 227 14.72 -7.90 -4.00
N THR A 228 13.47 -7.74 -4.42
CA THR A 228 12.48 -8.81 -4.46
C THR A 228 11.72 -8.80 -5.78
N LEU A 229 11.17 -9.96 -6.12
CA LEU A 229 10.23 -10.17 -7.22
C LEU A 229 8.96 -10.80 -6.64
N ASP A 230 7.85 -10.06 -6.68
CA ASP A 230 6.53 -10.54 -6.30
C ASP A 230 5.72 -10.87 -7.56
N PRO A 231 5.43 -12.15 -7.85
CA PRO A 231 4.69 -12.52 -9.05
C PRO A 231 3.18 -12.32 -8.93
N PHE A 232 2.72 -11.84 -7.76
CA PHE A 232 1.31 -11.69 -7.43
C PHE A 232 1.01 -10.27 -6.97
N ASN A 233 -0.27 -9.90 -7.05
CA ASN A 233 -0.85 -8.74 -6.39
C ASN A 233 -2.30 -9.05 -6.06
N GLU A 234 -2.63 -9.05 -4.77
CA GLU A 234 -3.99 -9.34 -4.28
C GLU A 234 -4.59 -10.62 -4.89
N PRO A 235 -3.85 -11.74 -4.92
CA PRO A 235 -4.17 -12.86 -5.77
C PRO A 235 -5.44 -13.60 -5.35
N ASN A 236 -5.75 -13.69 -4.07
CA ASN A 236 -6.90 -14.46 -3.57
C ASN A 236 -8.09 -13.54 -3.26
N THR A 237 -8.62 -12.90 -4.31
CA THR A 237 -9.74 -11.96 -4.25
C THR A 237 -10.80 -12.33 -5.27
N ASP A 238 -11.97 -11.68 -5.21
CA ASP A 238 -13.13 -11.93 -6.05
C ASP A 238 -13.47 -10.77 -7.01
N TYR A 239 -12.52 -9.85 -7.24
CA TYR A 239 -12.76 -8.65 -8.06
C TYR A 239 -11.88 -8.53 -9.30
N TRP A 240 -10.93 -9.45 -9.54
CA TRP A 240 -10.15 -9.44 -10.77
C TRP A 240 -10.91 -10.15 -11.90
N TYR A 241 -11.47 -9.36 -12.81
CA TYR A 241 -12.25 -9.91 -13.94
C TYR A 241 -11.94 -9.17 -15.25
N ALA A 242 -12.14 -9.85 -16.37
CA ALA A 242 -11.78 -9.39 -17.72
C ALA A 242 -12.41 -8.04 -18.14
N GLY A 243 -13.45 -7.56 -17.47
CA GLY A 243 -14.04 -6.24 -17.70
C GLY A 243 -13.61 -5.18 -16.68
N GLY A 244 -12.60 -5.46 -15.88
CA GLY A 244 -12.05 -4.57 -14.85
C GLY A 244 -11.43 -3.30 -15.43
N SER A 245 -11.06 -2.38 -14.55
CA SER A 245 -10.47 -1.08 -14.92
C SER A 245 -8.96 -1.01 -14.68
N GLN A 246 -8.35 -2.11 -14.33
CA GLN A 246 -6.91 -2.26 -14.06
C GLN A 246 -6.47 -3.70 -14.27
N GLU A 247 -5.16 -3.92 -14.35
CA GLU A 247 -4.59 -5.27 -14.34
C GLU A 247 -4.90 -5.97 -13.02
N GLY A 248 -5.08 -7.28 -13.08
CA GLY A 248 -5.26 -8.16 -11.94
C GLY A 248 -5.37 -9.62 -12.37
N CYS A 249 -4.97 -10.52 -11.50
CA CYS A 249 -5.02 -11.94 -11.77
C CYS A 249 -5.31 -12.70 -10.48
N HIS A 250 -6.39 -13.47 -10.48
CA HIS A 250 -6.67 -14.38 -9.38
C HIS A 250 -5.72 -15.58 -9.44
N PHE A 251 -5.20 -15.97 -8.27
CA PHE A 251 -4.45 -17.20 -8.04
C PHE A 251 -4.91 -17.77 -6.70
N ASP A 252 -5.50 -18.95 -6.68
CA ASP A 252 -5.72 -19.65 -5.42
C ASP A 252 -4.38 -20.09 -4.78
N PHE A 253 -4.38 -20.51 -3.51
CA PHE A 253 -3.14 -20.91 -2.84
C PHE A 253 -2.46 -22.11 -3.51
N ALA A 254 -3.22 -23.03 -4.09
CA ALA A 254 -2.65 -24.19 -4.78
C ALA A 254 -1.89 -23.75 -6.04
N THR A 255 -2.46 -22.83 -6.79
CA THR A 255 -1.84 -22.23 -7.98
C THR A 255 -0.63 -21.37 -7.61
N GLN A 256 -0.71 -20.53 -6.57
CA GLN A 256 0.44 -19.78 -6.06
C GLN A 256 1.60 -20.73 -5.73
N ILE A 257 1.34 -21.79 -4.97
CA ILE A 257 2.34 -22.80 -4.57
C ILE A 257 2.94 -23.49 -5.81
N ALA A 258 2.11 -23.87 -6.77
CA ALA A 258 2.57 -24.53 -7.99
C ALA A 258 3.47 -23.59 -8.82
N PHE A 259 3.06 -22.33 -8.97
CA PHE A 259 3.84 -21.33 -9.71
C PHE A 259 5.19 -21.01 -9.05
N LEU A 260 5.22 -20.85 -7.74
CA LEU A 260 6.46 -20.56 -7.00
C LEU A 260 7.50 -21.70 -7.11
N ARG A 261 7.04 -22.95 -7.19
CA ARG A 261 7.91 -24.09 -7.46
C ARG A 261 8.55 -24.05 -8.86
N VAL A 262 7.90 -23.39 -9.82
CA VAL A 262 8.44 -23.16 -11.17
C VAL A 262 9.34 -21.93 -11.18
N LEU A 263 8.92 -20.82 -10.60
CA LEU A 263 9.66 -19.55 -10.60
C LEU A 263 10.99 -19.64 -9.85
N HIS A 264 11.02 -20.26 -8.67
CA HIS A 264 12.19 -20.27 -7.82
C HIS A 264 13.46 -20.85 -8.50
N PRO A 265 13.44 -22.04 -9.13
CA PRO A 265 14.65 -22.56 -9.80
C PRO A 265 15.08 -21.69 -11.00
N ILE A 266 14.14 -21.08 -11.73
CA ILE A 266 14.43 -20.18 -12.86
C ILE A 266 15.13 -18.91 -12.34
N LEU A 267 14.56 -18.27 -11.30
CA LEU A 267 15.17 -17.10 -10.69
C LEU A 267 16.55 -17.41 -10.10
N LYS A 268 16.69 -18.54 -9.41
CA LYS A 268 17.98 -18.97 -8.85
C LYS A 268 19.03 -19.21 -9.94
N ALA A 269 18.64 -19.79 -11.07
CA ALA A 269 19.56 -20.05 -12.20
C ALA A 269 20.00 -18.77 -12.94
N SER A 270 19.24 -17.69 -12.84
CA SER A 270 19.52 -16.40 -13.51
C SER A 270 20.75 -15.67 -12.97
N GLY A 271 21.20 -16.00 -11.77
CA GLY A 271 22.30 -15.30 -11.09
C GLY A 271 21.94 -13.93 -10.52
N LEU A 272 20.66 -13.56 -10.50
CA LEU A 272 20.17 -12.39 -9.78
C LEU A 272 20.29 -12.62 -8.26
N LYS A 273 20.50 -11.53 -7.50
CA LYS A 273 20.41 -11.54 -6.04
C LYS A 273 18.97 -11.36 -5.54
N THR A 274 18.09 -11.06 -6.46
CA THR A 274 16.65 -10.92 -6.23
C THR A 274 16.09 -12.18 -5.59
N VAL A 275 15.29 -12.04 -4.54
CA VAL A 275 14.56 -13.14 -3.92
C VAL A 275 13.07 -13.01 -4.20
N ILE A 276 12.33 -14.10 -4.07
CA ILE A 276 10.87 -14.07 -4.22
C ILE A 276 10.25 -13.38 -3.00
N SER A 277 9.36 -12.43 -3.22
CA SER A 277 8.36 -12.01 -2.23
C SER A 277 6.99 -12.60 -2.56
N ALA A 278 6.19 -12.83 -1.56
CA ALA A 278 4.81 -13.34 -1.63
C ALA A 278 4.12 -13.19 -0.26
N SER A 279 2.82 -13.31 -0.13
CA SER A 279 1.84 -13.55 -1.19
C SER A 279 1.12 -12.27 -1.67
N ASP A 280 1.36 -11.15 -1.05
CA ASP A 280 0.82 -9.81 -1.42
C ASP A 280 -0.72 -9.76 -1.37
N GLU A 281 -1.30 -10.45 -0.40
CA GLU A 281 -2.74 -10.52 -0.21
C GLU A 281 -3.34 -9.19 0.25
N THR A 282 -4.52 -8.81 -0.27
CA THR A 282 -5.30 -7.62 0.14
C THR A 282 -5.55 -7.55 1.65
N SER A 283 -5.74 -8.71 2.27
CA SER A 283 -6.18 -8.88 3.66
C SER A 283 -5.11 -9.58 4.48
N VAL A 284 -4.83 -9.04 5.67
CA VAL A 284 -3.93 -9.71 6.63
C VAL A 284 -4.48 -11.05 7.09
N MET A 285 -5.81 -11.21 7.17
CA MET A 285 -6.42 -12.50 7.51
C MET A 285 -6.12 -13.54 6.43
N THR A 286 -6.31 -13.20 5.15
CA THR A 286 -5.98 -14.06 4.01
C THR A 286 -4.48 -14.33 3.94
N SER A 287 -3.66 -13.33 4.23
CA SER A 287 -2.20 -13.46 4.31
C SER A 287 -1.75 -14.48 5.36
N VAL A 288 -2.41 -14.52 6.54
CA VAL A 288 -2.17 -15.56 7.56
C VAL A 288 -2.55 -16.95 7.05
N GLU A 289 -3.62 -17.08 6.28
CA GLU A 289 -4.03 -18.36 5.68
C GLU A 289 -3.04 -18.81 4.60
N GLY A 290 -2.62 -17.89 3.74
CA GLY A 290 -1.59 -18.13 2.71
C GLY A 290 -0.26 -18.58 3.32
N PHE A 291 0.20 -17.90 4.37
CA PHE A 291 1.43 -18.27 5.08
C PHE A 291 1.35 -19.72 5.58
N LYS A 292 0.24 -20.10 6.22
CA LYS A 292 0.02 -21.49 6.69
C LYS A 292 -0.04 -22.49 5.54
N ALA A 293 -0.69 -22.13 4.42
CA ALA A 293 -0.77 -22.99 3.24
C ALA A 293 0.63 -23.24 2.65
N TYR A 294 1.47 -22.20 2.58
CA TYR A 294 2.85 -22.32 2.10
C TYR A 294 3.72 -23.17 3.04
N ASP A 295 3.55 -23.01 4.35
CA ASP A 295 4.23 -23.80 5.37
C ASP A 295 3.86 -25.29 5.26
N GLN A 296 2.56 -25.60 5.19
CA GLN A 296 2.05 -26.95 4.99
C GLN A 296 2.54 -27.61 3.70
N ALA A 297 2.70 -26.82 2.64
CA ALA A 297 3.23 -27.29 1.36
C ALA A 297 4.77 -27.39 1.33
N GLY A 298 5.45 -26.95 2.39
CA GLY A 298 6.91 -26.96 2.52
C GLY A 298 7.61 -26.00 1.57
N ILE A 299 6.96 -24.89 1.15
CA ILE A 299 7.54 -23.92 0.19
C ILE A 299 8.00 -22.61 0.81
N LEU A 300 7.84 -22.39 2.12
CA LEU A 300 8.36 -21.18 2.75
C LEU A 300 9.86 -20.94 2.47
N PRO A 301 10.74 -21.96 2.38
CA PRO A 301 12.12 -21.75 2.00
C PRO A 301 12.37 -21.22 0.59
N LEU A 302 11.35 -21.21 -0.27
CA LEU A 302 11.43 -20.62 -1.61
C LEU A 302 11.18 -19.09 -1.59
N VAL A 303 10.60 -18.58 -0.51
CA VAL A 303 10.21 -17.18 -0.33
C VAL A 303 11.21 -16.50 0.60
N GLY A 304 11.81 -15.39 0.15
CA GLY A 304 12.78 -14.63 0.91
C GLY A 304 12.19 -13.45 1.69
N GLN A 305 10.98 -13.06 1.35
CA GLN A 305 10.26 -11.96 2.00
C GLN A 305 8.75 -12.21 1.95
N TRP A 306 8.04 -11.93 3.04
CA TRP A 306 6.59 -11.97 3.08
C TRP A 306 6.00 -10.59 2.89
N ASN A 307 5.18 -10.42 1.88
CA ASN A 307 4.43 -9.20 1.58
C ASN A 307 2.96 -9.36 1.96
N THR A 308 2.34 -8.29 2.46
CA THR A 308 0.91 -8.23 2.72
C THR A 308 0.39 -6.80 2.62
N HIS A 309 -0.83 -6.64 2.12
CA HIS A 309 -1.58 -5.40 2.22
C HIS A 309 -2.38 -5.36 3.53
N THR A 310 -2.86 -4.18 3.91
CA THR A 310 -3.68 -3.99 5.10
C THR A 310 -5.00 -3.28 4.82
N TYR A 311 -5.56 -3.42 3.61
CA TYR A 311 -6.89 -2.90 3.30
C TYR A 311 -7.96 -3.52 4.19
N GLN A 312 -7.81 -4.80 4.51
CA GLN A 312 -8.62 -5.51 5.49
C GLN A 312 -7.68 -6.12 6.55
N ALA A 313 -7.80 -5.65 7.78
CA ALA A 313 -6.95 -6.12 8.88
C ALA A 313 -7.66 -5.92 10.22
N ASN A 314 -7.43 -6.84 11.15
CA ASN A 314 -7.73 -6.67 12.56
C ASN A 314 -6.45 -6.90 13.39
N ASP A 315 -6.50 -6.53 14.65
CA ASP A 315 -5.32 -6.56 15.53
C ASP A 315 -4.80 -7.98 15.78
N GLU A 316 -5.71 -8.96 15.88
CA GLU A 316 -5.37 -10.37 16.05
C GLU A 316 -4.61 -10.90 14.82
N ALA A 317 -5.08 -10.62 13.61
CA ALA A 317 -4.42 -11.04 12.38
C ALA A 317 -3.03 -10.40 12.22
N ARG A 318 -2.89 -9.10 12.54
CA ARG A 318 -1.59 -8.41 12.54
C ARG A 318 -0.59 -9.09 13.48
N ALA A 319 -1.01 -9.31 14.73
CA ALA A 319 -0.16 -9.98 15.74
C ALA A 319 0.15 -11.43 15.34
N ARG A 320 -0.81 -12.14 14.74
CA ARG A 320 -0.61 -13.52 14.29
C ARG A 320 0.37 -13.61 13.13
N LEU A 321 0.24 -12.72 12.12
CA LEU A 321 1.17 -12.70 10.99
C LEU A 321 2.60 -12.38 11.46
N TYR A 322 2.76 -11.39 12.36
CA TYR A 322 4.06 -11.12 12.99
C TYR A 322 4.65 -12.34 13.66
N ALA A 323 3.85 -13.06 14.46
CA ALA A 323 4.32 -14.25 15.18
C ALA A 323 4.78 -15.35 14.22
N LEU A 324 4.02 -15.61 13.14
CA LEU A 324 4.37 -16.59 12.11
C LEU A 324 5.66 -16.23 11.38
N CYS A 325 5.79 -14.98 10.93
CA CYS A 325 7.01 -14.53 10.26
C CYS A 325 8.22 -14.63 11.19
N ARG A 326 8.05 -14.23 12.46
CA ARG A 326 9.15 -14.28 13.43
C ARG A 326 9.57 -15.72 13.77
N GLU A 327 8.64 -16.63 13.91
CA GLU A 327 8.91 -18.05 14.18
C GLU A 327 9.76 -18.67 13.06
N GLN A 328 9.47 -18.31 11.81
CA GLN A 328 10.17 -18.81 10.61
C GLN A 328 11.37 -17.95 10.20
N GLY A 329 11.67 -16.86 10.92
CA GLY A 329 12.71 -15.91 10.50
C GLY A 329 12.41 -15.22 9.18
N MET A 330 11.13 -15.11 8.80
CA MET A 330 10.68 -14.53 7.55
C MET A 330 10.67 -13.00 7.65
N HIS A 331 11.28 -12.33 6.67
CA HIS A 331 11.25 -10.90 6.53
C HIS A 331 9.87 -10.42 6.11
N LEU A 332 9.32 -9.41 6.78
CA LEU A 332 7.93 -8.95 6.58
C LEU A 332 7.88 -7.51 6.09
N TRP A 333 7.18 -7.27 4.98
CA TRP A 333 6.76 -5.94 4.54
C TRP A 333 5.25 -5.76 4.58
N MET A 334 4.80 -4.58 4.96
CA MET A 334 3.48 -4.08 4.59
C MET A 334 3.66 -3.41 3.22
N SER A 335 3.30 -4.15 2.17
CA SER A 335 3.69 -3.85 0.79
C SER A 335 2.74 -2.89 0.09
N GLU A 336 1.51 -2.71 0.60
CA GLU A 336 0.59 -1.73 0.04
C GLU A 336 -0.59 -1.43 0.96
N VAL A 337 -0.91 -0.15 1.12
CA VAL A 337 -2.22 0.33 1.58
C VAL A 337 -2.42 1.79 1.23
N GLY A 338 -3.64 2.15 0.90
CA GLY A 338 -4.06 3.52 0.63
C GLY A 338 -5.37 3.85 1.33
N ALA A 339 -6.05 4.84 0.84
CA ALA A 339 -7.25 5.51 1.33
C ALA A 339 -8.02 4.90 2.49
N SER A 340 -8.39 5.75 3.46
CA SER A 340 -9.27 5.38 4.58
C SER A 340 -10.44 6.35 4.76
N GLY A 341 -10.86 6.99 3.68
CA GLY A 341 -11.94 7.98 3.66
C GLY A 341 -11.49 9.32 3.07
N LYS A 342 -12.38 10.31 3.10
CA LYS A 342 -12.17 11.63 2.50
C LYS A 342 -11.60 12.66 3.47
N GLY A 343 -10.85 13.60 2.94
CA GLY A 343 -10.33 14.77 3.66
C GLY A 343 -9.42 14.41 4.84
N LEU A 344 -9.27 15.34 5.77
CA LEU A 344 -8.37 15.17 6.90
C LEU A 344 -8.71 13.95 7.76
N ASP A 345 -10.00 13.72 8.05
CA ASP A 345 -10.40 12.59 8.90
C ASP A 345 -10.00 11.24 8.27
N GLY A 346 -10.20 11.07 6.95
CA GLY A 346 -9.73 9.90 6.22
C GLY A 346 -8.21 9.75 6.25
N ASN A 347 -7.47 10.85 6.14
CA ASN A 347 -6.01 10.84 6.22
C ASN A 347 -5.50 10.47 7.63
N LEU A 348 -6.19 10.95 8.68
CA LEU A 348 -5.89 10.58 10.07
C LEU A 348 -6.24 9.11 10.34
N ALA A 349 -7.34 8.60 9.76
CA ALA A 349 -7.70 7.18 9.86
C ALA A 349 -6.62 6.28 9.23
N LEU A 350 -6.06 6.69 8.08
CA LEU A 350 -4.93 5.97 7.46
C LEU A 350 -3.67 6.06 8.33
N ALA A 351 -3.43 7.19 8.99
CA ALA A 351 -2.32 7.33 9.94
C ALA A 351 -2.48 6.43 11.18
N GLU A 352 -3.69 6.27 11.70
CA GLU A 352 -3.97 5.29 12.78
C GLU A 352 -3.74 3.86 12.32
N ARG A 353 -4.16 3.51 11.09
CA ARG A 353 -3.86 2.19 10.49
C ARG A 353 -2.36 1.95 10.40
N LEU A 354 -1.59 2.93 9.91
CA LEU A 354 -0.13 2.86 9.88
C LEU A 354 0.45 2.58 11.28
N ILE A 355 -0.03 3.30 12.31
CA ILE A 355 0.40 3.09 13.69
C ILE A 355 0.10 1.65 14.14
N GLN A 356 -1.10 1.13 13.86
CA GLN A 356 -1.48 -0.24 14.21
C GLN A 356 -0.62 -1.28 13.48
N ASP A 357 -0.37 -1.10 12.17
CA ASP A 357 0.50 -1.98 11.40
C ASP A 357 1.91 -2.02 12.01
N MET A 358 2.49 -0.85 12.29
CA MET A 358 3.85 -0.75 12.84
C MET A 358 3.96 -1.25 14.29
N ARG A 359 2.90 -1.18 15.08
CA ARG A 359 2.89 -1.65 16.48
C ARG A 359 2.63 -3.14 16.61
N LEU A 360 1.75 -3.69 15.81
CA LEU A 360 1.20 -5.05 15.98
C LEU A 360 1.81 -6.05 14.99
N MET A 361 1.92 -5.65 13.73
CA MET A 361 2.51 -6.48 12.67
C MET A 361 4.03 -6.28 12.55
N ARG A 362 4.51 -5.09 12.93
CA ARG A 362 5.93 -4.73 13.02
C ARG A 362 6.73 -5.00 11.74
N PRO A 363 6.26 -4.59 10.57
CA PRO A 363 6.94 -4.82 9.31
C PRO A 363 8.27 -4.05 9.25
N ALA A 364 9.25 -4.58 8.50
CA ALA A 364 10.52 -3.90 8.24
C ALA A 364 10.38 -2.72 7.27
N ALA A 365 9.32 -2.68 6.47
CA ALA A 365 8.97 -1.59 5.58
C ALA A 365 7.45 -1.36 5.55
N TRP A 366 7.04 -0.12 5.26
CA TRP A 366 5.63 0.23 5.07
C TRP A 366 5.48 1.04 3.79
N ILE A 367 4.63 0.59 2.84
CA ILE A 367 4.54 1.10 1.47
C ILE A 367 3.14 1.64 1.22
N ASP A 368 3.10 2.87 0.74
CA ASP A 368 1.88 3.62 0.48
C ASP A 368 1.30 3.29 -0.91
N TRP A 369 0.02 3.50 -1.04
CA TRP A 369 -0.74 3.55 -2.27
C TRP A 369 -1.69 4.75 -2.20
N GLN A 370 -1.55 5.84 -3.00
CA GLN A 370 -0.80 6.10 -4.22
C GLN A 370 -0.08 7.45 -4.12
N TYR A 371 0.99 7.71 -4.91
CA TYR A 371 1.71 8.99 -4.85
C TYR A 371 0.96 10.11 -5.55
N VAL A 372 0.75 10.02 -6.87
CA VAL A 372 0.00 11.02 -7.64
C VAL A 372 -1.28 10.39 -8.18
N GLU A 373 -2.41 11.12 -8.10
CA GLU A 373 -3.67 10.69 -8.69
C GLU A 373 -4.40 11.87 -9.32
N ASP A 374 -5.18 11.59 -10.36
CA ASP A 374 -5.92 12.59 -11.11
C ASP A 374 -7.15 13.08 -10.35
N ASN A 375 -7.20 14.38 -10.05
CA ASN A 375 -8.35 15.06 -9.44
C ASN A 375 -8.99 14.34 -8.24
N ASN A 376 -8.20 13.57 -7.50
CA ASN A 376 -8.66 12.78 -6.37
C ASN A 376 -7.67 12.86 -5.22
N ASP A 377 -8.01 13.60 -4.15
CA ASP A 377 -7.22 13.76 -2.95
C ASP A 377 -7.38 12.61 -1.93
N GLN A 378 -8.28 11.67 -2.21
CA GLN A 378 -8.59 10.56 -1.32
C GLN A 378 -7.52 9.45 -1.38
N TRP A 379 -7.00 9.19 -2.58
CA TRP A 379 -6.08 8.07 -2.85
C TRP A 379 -4.62 8.49 -2.99
N CYS A 380 -4.28 9.75 -2.89
CA CYS A 380 -2.95 10.22 -3.22
C CYS A 380 -2.28 11.06 -2.13
N LEU A 381 -0.99 11.30 -2.31
CA LEU A 381 -0.19 12.26 -1.57
C LEU A 381 -0.04 13.58 -2.35
N VAL A 382 -0.13 13.50 -3.66
CA VAL A 382 -0.08 14.62 -4.61
C VAL A 382 -1.23 14.48 -5.60
N GLN A 383 -2.01 15.52 -5.77
CA GLN A 383 -3.03 15.56 -6.81
C GLN A 383 -2.41 16.14 -8.08
N GLY A 384 -2.60 15.46 -9.22
CA GLY A 384 -2.08 15.88 -10.53
C GLY A 384 -3.17 15.97 -11.57
N ASP A 385 -2.86 16.61 -12.70
CA ASP A 385 -3.70 16.67 -13.88
C ASP A 385 -3.17 15.71 -14.95
N PHE A 386 -3.72 14.49 -15.00
CA PHE A 386 -3.29 13.47 -15.97
C PHE A 386 -3.84 13.70 -17.37
N TYR A 387 -5.04 14.29 -17.50
CA TYR A 387 -5.80 14.32 -18.74
C TYR A 387 -6.06 15.73 -19.30
N GLY A 388 -5.91 16.77 -18.47
CA GLY A 388 -6.17 18.16 -18.89
C GLY A 388 -5.02 18.80 -19.67
N GLY A 389 -3.85 18.15 -19.74
CA GLY A 389 -2.68 18.62 -20.51
C GLY A 389 -1.89 19.75 -19.86
N THR A 390 -2.25 20.18 -18.64
CA THR A 390 -1.54 21.27 -17.93
C THR A 390 -0.31 20.78 -17.21
N GLN A 391 -0.24 19.47 -16.85
CA GLN A 391 0.77 18.86 -16.01
C GLN A 391 0.91 19.60 -14.65
N GLU A 392 -0.16 20.22 -14.17
CA GLU A 392 -0.17 20.85 -12.86
C GLU A 392 -0.35 19.83 -11.76
N PHE A 393 0.28 20.08 -10.62
CA PHE A 393 0.18 19.20 -9.46
C PHE A 393 0.41 19.97 -8.17
N HIS A 394 -0.16 19.47 -7.08
CA HIS A 394 0.01 20.04 -5.75
C HIS A 394 -0.07 18.96 -4.66
N ARG A 395 0.61 19.21 -3.55
CA ARG A 395 0.56 18.35 -2.38
C ARG A 395 -0.79 18.47 -1.67
N VAL A 396 -1.45 17.36 -1.42
CA VAL A 396 -2.69 17.32 -0.65
C VAL A 396 -2.42 17.11 0.84
N LYS A 397 -3.44 17.17 1.68
CA LYS A 397 -3.29 17.06 3.14
C LYS A 397 -2.61 15.74 3.54
N ASN A 398 -2.89 14.64 2.85
CA ASN A 398 -2.30 13.34 3.10
C ASN A 398 -0.76 13.34 2.99
N TYR A 399 -0.18 14.13 2.06
CA TYR A 399 1.27 14.32 1.96
C TYR A 399 1.88 14.77 3.29
N TYR A 400 1.28 15.76 3.91
CA TYR A 400 1.78 16.33 5.17
C TYR A 400 1.51 15.43 6.39
N VAL A 401 0.42 14.67 6.37
CA VAL A 401 0.17 13.62 7.36
C VAL A 401 1.22 12.53 7.25
N ARG A 402 1.54 12.08 6.04
CA ARG A 402 2.60 11.07 5.81
C ARG A 402 3.98 11.59 6.21
N GLN A 403 4.27 12.87 5.94
CA GLN A 403 5.53 13.51 6.31
C GLN A 403 5.77 13.54 7.83
N GLN A 404 4.73 13.52 8.66
CA GLN A 404 4.85 13.42 10.12
C GLN A 404 5.59 12.14 10.56
N PHE A 405 5.50 11.09 9.77
CA PHE A 405 6.20 9.82 10.01
C PHE A 405 7.52 9.78 9.23
N SER A 406 7.45 9.86 7.92
CA SER A 406 8.53 9.49 7.02
C SER A 406 9.74 10.43 7.08
N ARG A 407 9.51 11.70 7.35
CA ARG A 407 10.60 12.68 7.47
C ARG A 407 11.45 12.47 8.71
N PHE A 408 10.89 11.91 9.78
CA PHE A 408 11.53 11.84 11.09
C PHE A 408 11.88 10.42 11.53
N MET A 409 11.09 9.42 11.20
CA MET A 409 11.39 8.01 11.42
C MET A 409 11.97 7.43 10.11
N ARG A 410 13.29 7.36 10.04
CA ARG A 410 14.03 7.05 8.81
C ARG A 410 14.53 5.61 8.81
N GLU A 411 15.15 5.22 7.70
CA GLU A 411 15.88 3.97 7.60
C GLU A 411 16.87 3.78 8.76
N GLY A 412 16.98 2.57 9.24
CA GLY A 412 17.82 2.19 10.38
C GLY A 412 17.25 2.50 11.77
N TYR A 413 16.15 3.27 11.85
CA TYR A 413 15.44 3.46 13.13
C TYR A 413 14.89 2.13 13.64
N ARG A 414 14.77 2.01 14.95
CA ARG A 414 14.08 0.88 15.59
C ARG A 414 12.81 1.37 16.26
N PHE A 415 11.70 0.83 15.85
CA PHE A 415 10.43 1.09 16.52
C PHE A 415 10.47 0.49 17.93
N VAL A 416 9.74 1.13 18.84
CA VAL A 416 9.68 0.76 20.24
C VAL A 416 8.22 0.66 20.69
N GLU A 417 7.99 -0.15 21.72
CA GLU A 417 6.65 -0.37 22.25
C GLU A 417 6.10 0.89 22.91
N THR A 418 4.83 1.18 22.62
CA THR A 418 4.05 2.24 23.27
C THR A 418 2.80 1.61 23.90
N SER A 419 2.44 2.01 25.11
CA SER A 419 1.21 1.53 25.77
C SER A 419 -0.07 2.18 25.22
N GLU A 420 0.04 3.20 24.39
CA GLU A 420 -1.06 3.99 23.84
C GLU A 420 -1.25 3.68 22.36
N GLU A 421 -2.48 3.33 21.96
CA GLU A 421 -2.79 2.74 20.65
C GLU A 421 -2.65 3.71 19.46
N HIS A 422 -2.80 5.02 19.68
CA HIS A 422 -2.68 6.05 18.63
C HIS A 422 -1.30 6.71 18.62
N THR A 423 -0.31 6.11 19.28
CA THR A 423 1.06 6.63 19.38
C THR A 423 2.07 5.61 18.88
N LEU A 424 2.95 6.07 18.00
CA LEU A 424 4.10 5.30 17.48
C LEU A 424 5.39 5.98 17.94
N ALA A 425 6.38 5.19 18.32
CA ALA A 425 7.68 5.72 18.71
C ALA A 425 8.83 4.92 18.08
N ALA A 426 9.93 5.61 17.77
CA ALA A 426 11.13 4.99 17.23
C ALA A 426 12.40 5.69 17.73
N VAL A 427 13.48 4.93 17.88
CA VAL A 427 14.78 5.41 18.31
C VAL A 427 15.75 5.36 17.12
N SER A 428 16.54 6.43 16.97
CA SER A 428 17.58 6.53 15.94
C SER A 428 18.63 5.43 16.06
N PRO A 429 19.34 5.08 14.96
CA PRO A 429 20.43 4.09 14.99
C PRO A 429 21.50 4.38 16.05
N GLY A 430 21.80 5.67 16.30
CA GLY A 430 22.77 6.09 17.31
C GLY A 430 22.24 6.12 18.75
N ASN A 431 20.98 5.75 18.99
CA ASN A 431 20.29 5.83 20.28
C ASN A 431 20.38 7.24 20.91
N ASP A 432 20.38 8.29 20.09
CA ASP A 432 20.52 9.67 20.52
C ASP A 432 19.29 10.53 20.25
N THR A 433 18.32 10.00 19.55
CA THR A 433 17.05 10.67 19.21
C THR A 433 15.87 9.70 19.36
N LEU A 434 14.86 10.13 20.10
CA LEU A 434 13.54 9.49 20.13
C LEU A 434 12.58 10.33 19.29
N VAL A 435 11.85 9.69 18.39
CA VAL A 435 10.74 10.29 17.65
C VAL A 435 9.45 9.66 18.16
N VAL A 436 8.46 10.51 18.47
CA VAL A 436 7.11 10.07 18.88
C VAL A 436 6.10 10.73 17.96
N VAL A 437 5.21 9.96 17.37
CA VAL A 437 4.10 10.44 16.54
C VAL A 437 2.80 10.01 17.18
N SER A 438 1.90 10.97 17.43
CA SER A 438 0.58 10.70 17.99
C SER A 438 -0.51 11.27 17.09
N VAL A 439 -1.57 10.51 16.88
CA VAL A 439 -2.76 10.90 16.11
C VAL A 439 -3.92 11.12 17.07
N ASN A 440 -4.71 12.18 16.83
CA ASN A 440 -5.92 12.44 17.60
C ASN A 440 -7.09 12.77 16.67
N ARG A 441 -8.02 11.82 16.52
CA ARG A 441 -9.29 12.00 15.81
C ARG A 441 -10.47 12.34 16.72
N ALA A 442 -10.26 12.34 18.05
CA ALA A 442 -11.31 12.69 18.99
C ALA A 442 -11.71 14.17 18.84
N ALA A 443 -12.92 14.50 19.28
CA ALA A 443 -13.44 15.87 19.24
C ALA A 443 -12.82 16.82 20.30
N HIS A 444 -11.89 16.32 21.12
CA HIS A 444 -11.23 17.09 22.19
C HIS A 444 -9.72 16.87 22.17
N ASP A 445 -8.99 17.81 22.69
CA ASP A 445 -7.55 17.73 22.86
C ASP A 445 -7.19 16.62 23.86
N ARG A 446 -6.14 15.86 23.54
CA ARG A 446 -5.61 14.80 24.40
C ARG A 446 -4.34 15.27 25.08
N GLN A 447 -4.37 15.35 26.41
CA GLN A 447 -3.19 15.61 27.21
C GLN A 447 -2.42 14.31 27.43
N MET A 448 -1.13 14.30 27.14
CA MET A 448 -0.28 13.11 27.16
C MET A 448 0.84 13.27 28.17
N GLN A 449 1.10 12.20 28.92
CA GLN A 449 2.25 12.11 29.82
C GLN A 449 3.04 10.82 29.48
N ALA A 450 4.20 10.98 28.85
CA ALA A 450 4.98 9.85 28.36
C ALA A 450 6.19 9.55 29.26
N ASP A 451 6.20 8.36 29.85
CA ASP A 451 7.36 7.79 30.51
C ASP A 451 8.26 7.08 29.49
N MET A 452 9.48 7.57 29.38
CA MET A 452 10.51 7.00 28.50
C MET A 452 11.73 6.50 29.27
N SER A 453 11.58 6.21 30.55
CA SER A 453 12.67 5.68 31.39
C SER A 453 13.27 4.39 30.85
N GLY A 454 12.47 3.57 30.15
CA GLY A 454 12.92 2.39 29.43
C GLY A 454 13.84 2.67 28.23
N ILE A 455 13.78 3.88 27.67
CA ILE A 455 14.62 4.31 26.53
C ILE A 455 15.85 5.07 27.01
N SER A 456 15.68 6.01 27.94
CA SER A 456 16.79 6.83 28.45
C SER A 456 16.63 7.13 29.93
N ARG A 457 17.46 6.46 30.76
CA ARG A 457 17.52 6.72 32.21
C ARG A 457 18.06 8.10 32.54
N LYS A 458 18.91 8.68 31.68
CA LYS A 458 19.45 10.04 31.86
C LYS A 458 18.50 11.13 31.43
N GLY A 459 17.38 10.77 30.76
CA GLY A 459 16.35 11.68 30.27
C GLY A 459 16.71 12.36 28.94
N THR A 460 16.13 13.53 28.68
CA THR A 460 16.19 14.22 27.40
C THR A 460 16.97 15.53 27.44
N LYS A 461 17.38 16.01 26.27
CA LYS A 461 17.87 17.38 26.06
C LYS A 461 16.68 18.26 25.65
N GLN A 462 15.71 18.44 26.55
CA GLN A 462 14.41 19.07 26.29
C GLN A 462 14.50 20.43 25.54
N LYS A 463 15.46 21.29 25.88
CA LYS A 463 15.67 22.60 25.21
C LYS A 463 15.95 22.48 23.70
N LYS A 464 16.33 21.27 23.22
CA LYS A 464 16.58 20.93 21.81
C LYS A 464 15.47 20.10 21.18
N ALA A 465 14.44 19.73 21.94
CA ALA A 465 13.29 19.01 21.41
C ALA A 465 12.46 19.92 20.48
N ARG A 466 11.95 19.33 19.41
CA ARG A 466 11.10 20.01 18.42
C ARG A 466 9.78 19.26 18.31
N ALA A 467 8.74 20.01 17.99
CA ALA A 467 7.42 19.45 17.72
C ALA A 467 6.90 19.96 16.37
N TYR A 468 6.22 19.09 15.63
CA TYR A 468 5.63 19.40 14.32
C TYR A 468 4.19 18.93 14.29
N ARG A 469 3.31 19.72 13.68
CA ARG A 469 1.88 19.39 13.63
C ARG A 469 1.32 19.51 12.22
N THR A 470 0.43 18.59 11.88
CA THR A 470 -0.48 18.68 10.74
C THR A 470 -1.91 18.62 11.26
N SER A 471 -2.73 19.59 10.86
CA SER A 471 -4.13 19.73 11.23
C SER A 471 -4.95 20.25 10.04
N GLY A 472 -6.21 20.59 10.24
CA GLY A 472 -7.02 21.22 9.19
C GLY A 472 -6.39 22.47 8.59
N THR A 473 -5.70 23.27 9.40
CA THR A 473 -5.11 24.56 9.01
C THR A 473 -3.58 24.54 8.90
N GLU A 474 -2.91 23.48 9.35
CA GLU A 474 -1.45 23.41 9.40
C GLU A 474 -0.92 22.23 8.56
N ASN A 475 0.24 22.44 7.95
CA ASN A 475 0.94 21.47 7.11
C ASN A 475 2.37 21.30 7.63
N LEU A 476 2.61 20.29 8.46
CA LEU A 476 3.91 20.03 9.10
C LEU A 476 4.51 21.29 9.78
N ALA A 477 3.67 22.06 10.43
CA ALA A 477 4.09 23.30 11.09
C ALA A 477 5.00 23.01 12.29
N GLU A 478 6.17 23.63 12.35
CA GLU A 478 7.03 23.57 13.54
C GLU A 478 6.42 24.42 14.66
N LEU A 479 6.23 23.82 15.81
CA LEU A 479 5.58 24.45 16.96
C LEU A 479 6.58 25.24 17.82
N PRO A 480 6.12 26.25 18.59
CA PRO A 480 6.97 27.04 19.44
C PRO A 480 7.78 26.22 20.44
N LYS A 481 8.96 26.70 20.80
CA LYS A 481 9.76 26.12 21.88
C LYS A 481 8.94 26.13 23.18
N GLY A 482 8.97 25.01 23.94
CA GLY A 482 8.19 24.86 25.17
C GLY A 482 6.84 24.15 25.00
N THR A 483 6.48 23.79 23.75
CA THR A 483 5.32 22.89 23.49
C THR A 483 5.48 21.56 24.23
N ILE A 484 6.70 21.05 24.33
CA ILE A 484 7.03 19.86 25.11
C ILE A 484 7.55 20.30 26.47
N LYS A 485 6.92 19.82 27.52
CA LYS A 485 7.37 20.06 28.92
C LYS A 485 7.89 18.75 29.53
N THR A 486 8.54 18.84 30.66
CA THR A 486 9.00 17.68 31.43
C THR A 486 8.60 17.90 32.87
N ASP A 487 8.01 16.91 33.50
CA ASP A 487 7.67 16.92 34.94
C ASP A 487 8.89 16.61 35.83
N LYS A 488 8.65 16.51 37.14
CA LYS A 488 9.70 16.22 38.14
C LYS A 488 10.27 14.81 37.97
N GLU A 489 9.47 13.88 37.49
CA GLU A 489 9.83 12.49 37.20
C GLU A 489 10.47 12.31 35.80
N LYS A 490 10.74 13.42 35.10
CA LYS A 490 11.32 13.44 33.74
C LYS A 490 10.43 12.84 32.65
N ARG A 491 9.12 12.71 32.88
CA ARG A 491 8.15 12.30 31.86
C ARG A 491 7.87 13.49 30.94
N LEU A 492 7.59 13.21 29.67
CA LEU A 492 7.24 14.23 28.69
C LEU A 492 5.75 14.60 28.84
N LEU A 493 5.47 15.89 28.88
CA LEU A 493 4.11 16.43 28.91
C LEU A 493 3.88 17.18 27.60
N PHE A 494 2.85 16.79 26.85
CA PHE A 494 2.46 17.44 25.60
C PHE A 494 0.95 17.26 25.33
N THR A 495 0.43 18.10 24.46
CA THR A 495 -0.98 18.02 24.03
C THR A 495 -1.06 17.67 22.56
N VAL A 496 -1.89 16.69 22.20
CA VAL A 496 -2.26 16.37 20.83
C VAL A 496 -3.63 16.96 20.56
N PRO A 497 -3.73 18.08 19.81
CA PRO A 497 -5.02 18.72 19.57
C PRO A 497 -5.96 17.82 18.76
N SER A 498 -7.27 18.07 18.95
CA SER A 498 -8.32 17.44 18.16
C SER A 498 -8.04 17.57 16.65
N GLY A 499 -8.32 16.53 15.88
CA GLY A 499 -8.17 16.52 14.43
C GLY A 499 -6.74 16.77 13.95
N SER A 500 -5.73 16.18 14.61
CA SER A 500 -4.33 16.42 14.26
C SER A 500 -3.41 15.23 14.39
N VAL A 501 -2.25 15.33 13.72
CA VAL A 501 -1.05 14.50 13.95
C VAL A 501 0.04 15.38 14.53
N LEU A 502 0.66 14.92 15.59
CA LEU A 502 1.77 15.60 16.27
C LEU A 502 3.00 14.71 16.27
N THR A 503 4.13 15.24 15.79
CA THR A 503 5.44 14.58 15.85
C THR A 503 6.36 15.30 16.80
N LEU A 504 6.95 14.57 17.73
CA LEU A 504 7.98 15.05 18.65
C LEU A 504 9.33 14.46 18.27
N VAL A 505 10.33 15.29 18.08
CA VAL A 505 11.73 14.90 17.86
C VAL A 505 12.56 15.26 19.08
N ILE A 506 13.01 14.28 19.82
CA ILE A 506 13.52 14.41 21.18
C ILE A 506 14.95 13.90 21.27
N PRO A 507 15.96 14.79 21.29
CA PRO A 507 17.34 14.39 21.55
C PRO A 507 17.51 13.81 22.95
N LEU A 508 18.09 12.63 23.02
CA LEU A 508 18.35 11.89 24.27
C LEU A 508 19.69 12.31 24.90
N ARG A 509 19.82 12.15 26.21
CA ARG A 509 21.10 12.27 26.93
C ARG A 509 21.82 10.93 26.87
N LYS A 510 23.09 10.95 26.46
CA LYS A 510 24.00 9.77 26.48
C LYS A 510 24.53 9.53 27.87
#